data_301b86a654bbe03453e9ad7d94ad72ac
#
_entry.id   301b86a654bbe03453e9ad7d94ad72ac
#
_cell.length_a   1.000
_cell.length_b   1.000
_cell.length_c   1.000
_cell.angle_alpha   90.00
_cell.angle_beta   90.00
_cell.angle_gamma   90.00
#
_symmetry.space_group_name_H-M   'P 1'
#
loop_
_entity.id
_entity.type
_entity.pdbx_description
1 polymer ?
#
loop_
_entity_poly.entity_id
_entity_poly.type
_entity_poly.pdbx_seq_one_letter_code
_entity_poly.pdbx_strand_id
1 'polypeptide(L)'
;NIYKIMEVEMDKLFKLKENNTSVRTEVVAGITTFMTMAYILAVNPSILSASGMDSNAILMATAIASAIGCFAMAFLANYPFALAPGLGLNAYFAYTVCGSMGYSWKVALFAVFVEGLVFIVLSLTNVREAIFNAIPTTLKKGVSVGIGLFVAFIGLQGANLVVASESTKVTVVNFRTNFNTVGIGALLAVIGTFIIAILYVKHVKGSILIGIVATWVLGIICQLTGLYKVDAAAGFYSLIPSWRSFDVTAISLTFGQCFNLKGLNINILDFI
;
A
#
# COMPACT_ATOMS: atom_id res chain seq x y z
N ASN A 1 17.87 -16.43 -34.37
CA ASN A 1 17.94 -17.40 -33.27
C ASN A 1 18.22 -16.78 -31.90
N ILE A 2 18.04 -15.48 -31.79
CA ILE A 2 18.21 -14.73 -30.52
C ILE A 2 17.20 -15.21 -29.47
N TYR A 3 15.96 -15.49 -29.87
CA TYR A 3 14.92 -16.00 -28.97
C TYR A 3 15.30 -17.31 -28.27
N LYS A 4 15.93 -18.23 -29.00
CA LYS A 4 16.31 -19.53 -28.47
C LYS A 4 17.48 -19.44 -27.48
N ILE A 5 18.40 -18.49 -27.71
CA ILE A 5 19.52 -18.21 -26.80
C ILE A 5 18.99 -17.55 -25.53
N MET A 6 18.12 -16.57 -25.66
CA MET A 6 17.49 -15.88 -24.55
C MET A 6 16.64 -16.83 -23.69
N GLU A 7 15.90 -17.75 -24.31
CA GLU A 7 15.10 -18.77 -23.61
C GLU A 7 15.97 -19.74 -22.81
N VAL A 8 17.13 -20.13 -23.33
CA VAL A 8 18.09 -21.00 -22.64
C VAL A 8 18.78 -20.27 -21.48
N GLU A 9 19.14 -19.01 -21.63
CA GLU A 9 19.72 -18.23 -20.54
C GLU A 9 18.72 -17.94 -19.43
N MET A 10 17.47 -17.59 -19.80
CA MET A 10 16.37 -17.39 -18.84
C MET A 10 16.02 -18.69 -18.11
N ASP A 11 16.06 -19.83 -18.79
CA ASP A 11 15.83 -21.14 -18.17
C ASP A 11 16.90 -21.49 -17.14
N LYS A 12 18.18 -21.17 -17.42
CA LYS A 12 19.27 -21.35 -16.46
C LYS A 12 19.11 -20.47 -15.21
N LEU A 13 18.62 -19.24 -15.38
CA LEU A 13 18.50 -18.28 -14.28
C LEU A 13 17.26 -18.53 -13.43
N PHE A 14 16.11 -18.79 -14.09
CA PHE A 14 14.80 -18.86 -13.44
C PHE A 14 14.18 -20.25 -13.40
N LYS A 15 14.90 -21.29 -13.89
CA LYS A 15 14.45 -22.69 -13.88
C LYS A 15 13.06 -22.89 -14.50
N LEU A 16 12.82 -22.25 -15.64
CA LEU A 16 11.52 -22.20 -16.29
C LEU A 16 10.93 -23.58 -16.59
N LYS A 17 11.77 -24.52 -17.05
CA LYS A 17 11.38 -25.91 -17.35
C LYS A 17 11.05 -26.68 -16.08
N GLU A 18 11.84 -26.49 -15.01
CA GLU A 18 11.60 -27.11 -13.71
C GLU A 18 10.26 -26.66 -13.12
N ASN A 19 9.92 -25.38 -13.31
CA ASN A 19 8.67 -24.77 -12.86
C ASN A 19 7.50 -24.96 -13.85
N ASN A 20 7.67 -25.72 -14.94
CA ASN A 20 6.66 -25.94 -15.98
C ASN A 20 6.05 -24.65 -16.54
N THR A 21 6.87 -23.62 -16.77
CA THR A 21 6.42 -22.31 -17.24
C THR A 21 7.21 -21.87 -18.48
N SER A 22 6.84 -20.73 -19.06
CA SER A 22 7.49 -20.12 -20.22
C SER A 22 7.73 -18.63 -19.97
N VAL A 23 8.72 -18.04 -20.68
CA VAL A 23 9.02 -16.59 -20.57
C VAL A 23 7.76 -15.75 -20.80
N ARG A 24 6.93 -16.10 -21.78
CA ARG A 24 5.68 -15.39 -22.07
C ARG A 24 4.71 -15.47 -20.90
N THR A 25 4.57 -16.63 -20.28
CA THR A 25 3.69 -16.83 -19.12
C THR A 25 4.16 -16.01 -17.93
N GLU A 26 5.47 -16.01 -17.65
CA GLU A 26 6.06 -15.25 -16.54
C GLU A 26 5.91 -13.73 -16.74
N VAL A 27 6.14 -13.23 -17.95
CA VAL A 27 5.95 -11.80 -18.26
C VAL A 27 4.49 -11.39 -18.08
N VAL A 28 3.55 -12.18 -18.62
CA VAL A 28 2.11 -11.88 -18.45
C VAL A 28 1.69 -11.97 -16.99
N ALA A 29 2.19 -12.95 -16.25
CA ALA A 29 1.94 -13.08 -14.82
C ALA A 29 2.50 -11.89 -14.04
N GLY A 30 3.74 -11.48 -14.34
CA GLY A 30 4.39 -10.31 -13.72
C GLY A 30 3.62 -9.01 -13.97
N ILE A 31 3.19 -8.76 -15.22
CA ILE A 31 2.34 -7.61 -15.56
C ILE A 31 1.02 -7.66 -14.79
N THR A 32 0.37 -8.83 -14.72
CA THR A 32 -0.89 -8.99 -13.99
C THR A 32 -0.70 -8.72 -12.49
N THR A 33 0.37 -9.23 -11.91
CA THR A 33 0.71 -8.99 -10.50
C THR A 33 1.00 -7.51 -10.25
N PHE A 34 1.79 -6.87 -11.13
CA PHE A 34 2.04 -5.43 -11.06
C PHE A 34 0.72 -4.63 -11.12
N MET A 35 -0.18 -4.96 -12.05
CA MET A 35 -1.48 -4.28 -12.16
C MET A 35 -2.33 -4.38 -10.89
N THR A 36 -2.23 -5.49 -10.15
CA THR A 36 -2.96 -5.65 -8.89
C THR A 36 -2.33 -4.89 -7.72
N MET A 37 -1.04 -4.56 -7.80
CA MET A 37 -0.28 -3.91 -6.73
C MET A 37 0.02 -2.43 -6.99
N ALA A 38 -0.08 -1.96 -8.23
CA ALA A 38 0.33 -0.61 -8.62
C ALA A 38 -0.35 0.50 -7.80
N TYR A 39 -1.55 0.26 -7.28
CA TYR A 39 -2.27 1.21 -6.44
C TYR A 39 -1.52 1.59 -5.15
N ILE A 40 -0.58 0.75 -4.68
CA ILE A 40 0.21 1.02 -3.47
C ILE A 40 1.04 2.31 -3.62
N LEU A 41 1.48 2.62 -4.83
CA LEU A 41 2.25 3.83 -5.12
C LEU A 41 1.44 5.11 -4.88
N ALA A 42 0.11 5.04 -4.94
CA ALA A 42 -0.77 6.16 -4.63
C ALA A 42 -1.24 6.11 -3.17
N VAL A 43 -1.65 4.94 -2.69
CA VAL A 43 -2.26 4.79 -1.36
C VAL A 43 -1.23 4.90 -0.24
N ASN A 44 -0.03 4.36 -0.42
CA ASN A 44 0.99 4.42 0.62
C ASN A 44 1.43 5.85 0.96
N PRO A 45 1.74 6.73 -0.03
CA PRO A 45 1.99 8.14 0.26
C PRO A 45 0.82 8.85 0.94
N SER A 46 -0.43 8.55 0.56
CA SER A 46 -1.60 9.18 1.17
C SER A 46 -1.77 8.82 2.65
N ILE A 47 -1.44 7.58 3.04
CA ILE A 47 -1.50 7.13 4.43
C ILE A 47 -0.33 7.71 5.24
N LEU A 48 0.90 7.52 4.77
CA LEU A 48 2.09 7.89 5.53
C LEU A 48 2.30 9.41 5.61
N SER A 49 1.78 10.20 4.65
CA SER A 49 1.84 11.66 4.75
C SER A 49 1.09 12.23 5.96
N ALA A 50 0.13 11.49 6.52
CA ALA A 50 -0.53 11.85 7.76
C ALA A 50 0.42 11.91 8.98
N SER A 51 1.58 11.25 8.91
CA SER A 51 2.64 11.33 9.93
C SER A 51 3.52 12.59 9.83
N GLY A 52 3.30 13.44 8.81
CA GLY A 52 4.11 14.63 8.53
C GLY A 52 5.32 14.37 7.59
N MET A 53 5.42 13.18 7.00
CA MET A 53 6.44 12.87 6.00
C MET A 53 6.06 13.47 4.64
N ASP A 54 7.07 13.84 3.84
CA ASP A 54 6.85 14.33 2.47
C ASP A 54 6.29 13.24 1.54
N SER A 55 5.19 13.53 0.85
CA SER A 55 4.48 12.56 0.01
C SER A 55 5.31 12.07 -1.18
N ASN A 56 6.14 12.93 -1.81
CA ASN A 56 6.99 12.53 -2.93
C ASN A 56 8.14 11.63 -2.45
N ALA A 57 8.69 11.94 -1.27
CA ALA A 57 9.73 11.13 -0.64
C ALA A 57 9.21 9.74 -0.28
N ILE A 58 7.98 9.63 0.24
CA ILE A 58 7.32 8.35 0.51
C ILE A 58 7.10 7.56 -0.78
N LEU A 59 6.62 8.21 -1.84
CA LEU A 59 6.42 7.59 -3.15
C LEU A 59 7.72 6.96 -3.66
N MET A 60 8.82 7.74 -3.63
CA MET A 60 10.13 7.28 -4.07
C MET A 60 10.64 6.12 -3.22
N ALA A 61 10.56 6.24 -1.89
CA ALA A 61 10.97 5.19 -0.96
C ALA A 61 10.15 3.90 -1.18
N THR A 62 8.84 4.02 -1.37
CA THR A 62 7.95 2.90 -1.66
C THR A 62 8.33 2.20 -2.96
N ALA A 63 8.55 2.96 -4.04
CA ALA A 63 8.90 2.40 -5.34
C ALA A 63 10.25 1.68 -5.30
N ILE A 64 11.27 2.31 -4.71
CA ILE A 64 12.63 1.74 -4.63
C ILE A 64 12.66 0.52 -3.71
N ALA A 65 12.04 0.59 -2.53
CA ALA A 65 12.01 -0.54 -1.60
C ALA A 65 11.28 -1.74 -2.20
N SER A 66 10.14 -1.51 -2.87
CA SER A 66 9.39 -2.55 -3.57
C SER A 66 10.20 -3.16 -4.72
N ALA A 67 10.90 -2.34 -5.51
CA ALA A 67 11.76 -2.82 -6.60
C ALA A 67 12.90 -3.70 -6.05
N ILE A 68 13.62 -3.24 -5.01
CA ILE A 68 14.69 -4.01 -4.38
C ILE A 68 14.13 -5.33 -3.83
N GLY A 69 13.00 -5.30 -3.14
CA GLY A 69 12.35 -6.50 -2.60
C GLY A 69 11.93 -7.49 -3.69
N CYS A 70 11.32 -7.02 -4.78
CA CYS A 70 10.92 -7.85 -5.90
C CYS A 70 12.13 -8.46 -6.62
N PHE A 71 13.20 -7.69 -6.85
CA PHE A 71 14.43 -8.22 -7.45
C PHE A 71 15.10 -9.25 -6.54
N ALA A 72 15.18 -8.98 -5.24
CA ALA A 72 15.70 -9.95 -4.28
C ALA A 72 14.89 -11.25 -4.29
N MET A 73 13.56 -11.17 -4.33
CA MET A 73 12.67 -12.33 -4.41
C MET A 73 12.90 -13.11 -5.71
N ALA A 74 13.03 -12.42 -6.84
CA ALA A 74 13.24 -13.04 -8.14
C ALA A 74 14.62 -13.73 -8.25
N PHE A 75 15.71 -13.06 -7.83
CA PHE A 75 17.07 -13.55 -8.05
C PHE A 75 17.59 -14.45 -6.92
N LEU A 76 17.19 -14.20 -5.65
CA LEU A 76 17.69 -14.97 -4.52
C LEU A 76 16.78 -16.15 -4.17
N ALA A 77 15.45 -15.94 -4.23
CA ALA A 77 14.49 -16.96 -3.85
C ALA A 77 13.86 -17.68 -5.04
N ASN A 78 13.91 -17.12 -6.23
CA ASN A 78 13.27 -17.63 -7.46
C ASN A 78 11.76 -17.92 -7.26
N TYR A 79 11.05 -17.01 -6.58
CA TYR A 79 9.61 -17.09 -6.39
C TYR A 79 8.89 -15.95 -7.11
N PRO A 80 7.70 -16.22 -7.71
CA PRO A 80 6.92 -15.22 -8.44
C PRO A 80 6.08 -14.33 -7.51
N PHE A 81 6.62 -13.91 -6.38
CA PHE A 81 5.94 -13.03 -5.44
C PHE A 81 6.44 -11.60 -5.57
N ALA A 82 5.51 -10.68 -5.79
CA ALA A 82 5.81 -9.26 -5.70
C ALA A 82 5.76 -8.80 -4.24
N LEU A 83 6.72 -7.98 -3.85
CA LEU A 83 6.83 -7.43 -2.51
C LEU A 83 6.51 -5.94 -2.53
N ALA A 84 5.65 -5.51 -1.60
CA ALA A 84 5.33 -4.12 -1.36
C ALA A 84 5.04 -3.87 0.12
N PRO A 85 5.09 -2.61 0.59
CA PRO A 85 4.78 -2.26 1.97
C PRO A 85 3.37 -2.68 2.37
N GLY A 86 3.20 -3.15 3.61
CA GLY A 86 1.90 -3.56 4.15
C GLY A 86 1.08 -2.36 4.61
N LEU A 87 -0.05 -2.09 3.96
CA LEU A 87 -0.91 -0.94 4.27
C LEU A 87 -1.40 -0.91 5.71
N GLY A 88 -1.68 -2.08 6.30
CA GLY A 88 -2.17 -2.17 7.69
C GLY A 88 -1.15 -1.65 8.70
N LEU A 89 0.11 -2.07 8.59
CA LEU A 89 1.19 -1.60 9.47
C LEU A 89 1.52 -0.14 9.20
N ASN A 90 1.47 0.32 7.96
CA ASN A 90 1.72 1.71 7.62
C ASN A 90 0.62 2.63 8.18
N ALA A 91 -0.65 2.17 8.19
CA ALA A 91 -1.73 2.90 8.83
C ALA A 91 -1.56 2.94 10.35
N TYR A 92 -1.14 1.85 10.98
CA TYR A 92 -0.80 1.83 12.40
C TYR A 92 0.33 2.82 12.71
N PHE A 93 1.40 2.82 11.92
CA PHE A 93 2.50 3.77 12.01
C PHE A 93 2.02 5.21 11.95
N ALA A 94 1.24 5.57 10.91
CA ALA A 94 0.83 6.94 10.66
C ALA A 94 -0.22 7.44 11.67
N TYR A 95 -1.25 6.66 11.93
CA TYR A 95 -2.40 7.11 12.73
C TYR A 95 -2.26 6.80 14.21
N THR A 96 -1.68 5.66 14.57
CA THR A 96 -1.53 5.28 15.99
C THR A 96 -0.24 5.79 16.55
N VAL A 97 0.90 5.40 15.99
CA VAL A 97 2.21 5.76 16.57
C VAL A 97 2.48 7.26 16.44
N CYS A 98 2.37 7.81 15.23
CA CYS A 98 2.63 9.24 15.02
C CYS A 98 1.43 10.11 15.40
N GLY A 99 0.20 9.68 15.12
CA GLY A 99 -1.00 10.47 15.39
C GLY A 99 -1.44 10.43 16.85
N SER A 100 -1.85 9.25 17.35
CA SER A 100 -2.44 9.14 18.71
C SER A 100 -1.41 9.15 19.81
N MET A 101 -0.25 8.49 19.64
CA MET A 101 0.82 8.45 20.64
C MET A 101 1.73 9.68 20.57
N GLY A 102 1.68 10.44 19.45
CA GLY A 102 2.41 11.70 19.30
C GLY A 102 3.91 11.56 19.03
N TYR A 103 4.40 10.36 18.69
CA TYR A 103 5.81 10.17 18.36
C TYR A 103 6.17 10.82 17.02
N SER A 104 7.37 11.39 16.96
CA SER A 104 7.92 11.86 15.68
C SER A 104 8.09 10.68 14.72
N TRP A 105 7.74 10.89 13.46
CA TRP A 105 7.93 9.87 12.42
C TRP A 105 9.38 9.38 12.29
N LYS A 106 10.39 10.20 12.67
CA LYS A 106 11.80 9.80 12.68
C LYS A 106 12.09 8.74 13.74
N VAL A 107 11.53 8.92 14.94
CA VAL A 107 11.65 7.95 16.05
C VAL A 107 10.93 6.66 15.67
N ALA A 108 9.73 6.78 15.12
CA ALA A 108 8.96 5.62 14.65
C ALA A 108 9.69 4.85 13.53
N LEU A 109 10.34 5.54 12.58
CA LEU A 109 11.19 4.91 11.54
C LEU A 109 12.41 4.20 12.15
N PHE A 110 13.02 4.79 13.18
CA PHE A 110 14.13 4.15 13.89
C PHE A 110 13.66 2.87 14.58
N ALA A 111 12.48 2.87 15.19
CA ALA A 111 11.88 1.67 15.78
C ALA A 111 11.67 0.57 14.73
N VAL A 112 11.12 0.91 13.57
CA VAL A 112 10.96 -0.03 12.43
C VAL A 112 12.30 -0.56 11.96
N PHE A 113 13.34 0.28 11.91
CA PHE A 113 14.69 -0.18 11.56
C PHE A 113 15.24 -1.20 12.56
N VAL A 114 15.09 -0.94 13.87
CA VAL A 114 15.50 -1.87 14.95
C VAL A 114 14.70 -3.17 14.86
N GLU A 115 13.38 -3.09 14.66
CA GLU A 115 12.51 -4.25 14.42
C GLU A 115 13.02 -5.10 13.24
N GLY A 116 13.38 -4.45 12.13
CA GLY A 116 13.95 -5.13 10.98
C GLY A 116 15.24 -5.90 11.29
N LEU A 117 16.13 -5.32 12.09
CA LEU A 117 17.36 -6.00 12.53
C LEU A 117 17.04 -7.21 13.43
N VAL A 118 16.14 -7.04 14.40
CA VAL A 118 15.68 -8.14 15.26
C VAL A 118 15.06 -9.25 14.42
N PHE A 119 14.24 -8.89 13.42
CA PHE A 119 13.62 -9.85 12.51
C PHE A 119 14.65 -10.65 11.69
N ILE A 120 15.72 -10.01 11.23
CA ILE A 120 16.82 -10.71 10.53
C ILE A 120 17.49 -11.72 11.47
N VAL A 121 17.80 -11.33 12.70
CA VAL A 121 18.41 -12.23 13.69
C VAL A 121 17.51 -13.42 14.00
N LEU A 122 16.21 -13.18 14.21
CA LEU A 122 15.23 -14.24 14.47
C LEU A 122 15.06 -15.18 13.25
N SER A 123 15.20 -14.67 12.04
CA SER A 123 15.13 -15.48 10.81
C SER A 123 16.37 -16.35 10.64
N LEU A 124 17.55 -15.84 10.96
CA LEU A 124 18.81 -16.59 10.89
C LEU A 124 18.90 -17.70 11.96
N THR A 125 18.25 -17.52 13.10
CA THR A 125 18.27 -18.48 14.22
C THR A 125 17.12 -19.50 14.18
N ASN A 126 16.30 -19.54 13.12
CA ASN A 126 15.09 -20.35 12.99
C ASN A 126 14.03 -20.17 14.11
N VAL A 127 14.23 -19.22 15.01
CA VAL A 127 13.27 -18.89 16.09
C VAL A 127 11.96 -18.41 15.51
N ARG A 128 12.00 -17.65 14.40
CA ARG A 128 10.80 -17.21 13.67
C ARG A 128 9.94 -18.37 13.23
N GLU A 129 10.52 -19.45 12.70
CA GLU A 129 9.78 -20.63 12.27
C GLU A 129 9.17 -21.36 13.47
N ALA A 130 9.89 -21.48 14.58
CA ALA A 130 9.40 -22.06 15.82
C ALA A 130 8.21 -21.28 16.38
N ILE A 131 8.29 -19.95 16.45
CA ILE A 131 7.19 -19.09 16.88
C ILE A 131 5.98 -19.25 15.94
N PHE A 132 6.21 -19.21 14.63
CA PHE A 132 5.13 -19.36 13.66
C PHE A 132 4.44 -20.73 13.78
N ASN A 133 5.19 -21.79 13.98
CA ASN A 133 4.64 -23.14 14.15
C ASN A 133 3.92 -23.36 15.48
N ALA A 134 4.30 -22.60 16.52
CA ALA A 134 3.63 -22.63 17.82
C ALA A 134 2.23 -22.00 17.80
N ILE A 135 1.94 -21.12 16.82
CA ILE A 135 0.64 -20.47 16.70
C ILE A 135 -0.39 -21.44 16.12
N PRO A 136 -1.54 -21.68 16.79
CA PRO A 136 -2.61 -22.53 16.27
C PRO A 136 -3.12 -22.06 14.90
N THR A 137 -3.44 -23.03 14.02
CA THR A 137 -3.91 -22.73 12.65
C THR A 137 -5.18 -21.87 12.61
N THR A 138 -6.08 -22.06 13.57
CA THR A 138 -7.29 -21.26 13.73
C THR A 138 -6.97 -19.79 13.98
N LEU A 139 -5.97 -19.51 14.85
CA LEU A 139 -5.54 -18.15 15.14
C LEU A 139 -4.88 -17.50 13.91
N LYS A 140 -4.06 -18.25 13.18
CA LYS A 140 -3.45 -17.75 11.91
C LYS A 140 -4.52 -17.31 10.91
N LYS A 141 -5.60 -18.12 10.76
CA LYS A 141 -6.74 -17.76 9.90
C LYS A 141 -7.48 -16.53 10.43
N GLY A 142 -7.69 -16.45 11.75
CA GLY A 142 -8.31 -15.29 12.40
C GLY A 142 -7.54 -13.99 12.17
N VAL A 143 -6.21 -14.04 12.28
CA VAL A 143 -5.35 -12.87 12.00
C VAL A 143 -5.49 -12.41 10.55
N SER A 144 -5.50 -13.33 9.58
CA SER A 144 -5.67 -12.98 8.17
C SER A 144 -7.02 -12.30 7.89
N VAL A 145 -8.10 -12.79 8.50
CA VAL A 145 -9.42 -12.16 8.39
C VAL A 145 -9.43 -10.79 9.07
N GLY A 146 -8.83 -10.68 10.26
CA GLY A 146 -8.72 -9.42 11.00
C GLY A 146 -7.98 -8.34 10.21
N ILE A 147 -6.85 -8.68 9.58
CA ILE A 147 -6.11 -7.76 8.71
C ILE A 147 -6.98 -7.32 7.54
N GLY A 148 -7.70 -8.24 6.89
CA GLY A 148 -8.60 -7.91 5.78
C GLY A 148 -9.70 -6.93 6.18
N LEU A 149 -10.37 -7.16 7.32
CA LEU A 149 -11.39 -6.26 7.86
C LEU A 149 -10.82 -4.89 8.26
N PHE A 150 -9.63 -4.87 8.86
CA PHE A 150 -8.95 -3.62 9.22
C PHE A 150 -8.62 -2.76 7.99
N VAL A 151 -8.07 -3.36 6.93
CA VAL A 151 -7.77 -2.66 5.67
C VAL A 151 -9.06 -2.17 5.01
N ALA A 152 -10.13 -2.98 5.02
CA ALA A 152 -11.43 -2.57 4.51
C ALA A 152 -12.00 -1.37 5.29
N PHE A 153 -11.89 -1.38 6.62
CA PHE A 153 -12.36 -0.28 7.46
C PHE A 153 -11.59 1.02 7.20
N ILE A 154 -10.26 0.95 7.07
CA ILE A 154 -9.43 2.11 6.68
C ILE A 154 -9.84 2.63 5.30
N GLY A 155 -10.11 1.74 4.34
CA GLY A 155 -10.60 2.11 3.02
C GLY A 155 -11.94 2.86 3.08
N LEU A 156 -12.89 2.40 3.90
CA LEU A 156 -14.17 3.05 4.11
C LEU A 156 -14.04 4.44 4.78
N GLN A 157 -13.09 4.57 5.71
CA GLN A 157 -12.78 5.87 6.32
C GLN A 157 -12.09 6.82 5.33
N GLY A 158 -11.10 6.32 4.57
CA GLY A 158 -10.40 7.10 3.54
C GLY A 158 -11.34 7.57 2.42
N ALA A 159 -12.37 6.80 2.10
CA ALA A 159 -13.45 7.18 1.18
C ALA A 159 -14.49 8.14 1.80
N ASN A 160 -14.35 8.50 3.09
CA ASN A 160 -15.32 9.24 3.86
C ASN A 160 -16.73 8.62 3.89
N LEU A 161 -16.85 7.31 3.64
CA LEU A 161 -18.11 6.59 3.78
C LEU A 161 -18.44 6.34 5.25
N VAL A 162 -17.40 5.99 6.03
CA VAL A 162 -17.46 5.87 7.49
C VAL A 162 -16.76 7.07 8.10
N VAL A 163 -17.47 7.82 8.91
CA VAL A 163 -16.98 9.04 9.58
C VAL A 163 -17.14 8.94 11.10
N ALA A 164 -16.37 9.72 11.84
CA ALA A 164 -16.45 9.75 13.29
C ALA A 164 -17.80 10.29 13.77
N SER A 165 -18.30 9.74 14.88
CA SER A 165 -19.53 10.15 15.55
C SER A 165 -19.30 10.15 17.07
N GLU A 166 -19.73 11.18 17.76
CA GLU A 166 -19.60 11.26 19.23
C GLU A 166 -20.45 10.19 19.93
N SER A 167 -21.65 9.88 19.39
CA SER A 167 -22.58 8.94 20.02
C SER A 167 -22.23 7.47 19.79
N THR A 168 -21.87 7.10 18.54
CA THR A 168 -21.65 5.70 18.12
C THR A 168 -20.21 5.39 17.74
N LYS A 169 -19.29 6.36 17.95
CA LYS A 169 -17.88 6.37 17.53
C LYS A 169 -17.72 6.45 16.01
N VAL A 170 -18.53 5.76 15.24
CA VAL A 170 -18.56 5.79 13.78
C VAL A 170 -20.00 5.84 13.26
N THR A 171 -20.18 6.51 12.14
CA THR A 171 -21.47 6.59 11.43
C THR A 171 -21.23 6.66 9.92
N VAL A 172 -22.29 6.50 9.14
CA VAL A 172 -22.24 6.70 7.69
C VAL A 172 -22.31 8.20 7.38
N VAL A 173 -21.58 8.62 6.35
CA VAL A 173 -21.58 10.02 5.89
C VAL A 173 -23.00 10.54 5.63
N ASN A 174 -23.23 11.80 5.97
CA ASN A 174 -24.50 12.46 5.65
C ASN A 174 -24.45 12.97 4.19
N PHE A 175 -25.08 12.23 3.29
CA PHE A 175 -25.13 12.57 1.86
C PHE A 175 -25.89 13.87 1.56
N ARG A 176 -26.76 14.35 2.48
CA ARG A 176 -27.56 15.57 2.25
C ARG A 176 -26.75 16.85 2.43
N THR A 177 -25.85 16.88 3.40
CA THR A 177 -25.20 18.13 3.82
C THR A 177 -24.06 18.53 2.88
N ASN A 178 -23.26 17.57 2.39
CA ASN A 178 -22.05 17.82 1.60
C ASN A 178 -21.95 16.89 0.39
N PHE A 179 -23.04 16.76 -0.38
CA PHE A 179 -23.08 15.80 -1.49
C PHE A 179 -21.99 16.07 -2.55
N ASN A 180 -21.77 17.34 -2.91
CA ASN A 180 -20.86 17.71 -4.00
C ASN A 180 -19.36 17.61 -3.64
N THR A 181 -19.03 17.26 -2.40
CA THR A 181 -17.63 17.03 -1.94
C THR A 181 -17.51 15.61 -1.39
N VAL A 182 -17.89 15.41 -0.13
CA VAL A 182 -17.76 14.13 0.58
C VAL A 182 -18.71 13.08 0.00
N GLY A 183 -19.97 13.43 -0.22
CA GLY A 183 -21.01 12.46 -0.61
C GLY A 183 -20.76 11.83 -1.97
N ILE A 184 -20.36 12.62 -2.97
CA ILE A 184 -20.05 12.10 -4.30
C ILE A 184 -18.79 11.21 -4.28
N GLY A 185 -17.77 11.56 -3.48
CA GLY A 185 -16.58 10.74 -3.30
C GLY A 185 -16.91 9.38 -2.68
N ALA A 186 -17.72 9.37 -1.61
CA ALA A 186 -18.19 8.15 -0.97
C ALA A 186 -19.05 7.28 -1.92
N LEU A 187 -19.93 7.90 -2.71
CA LEU A 187 -20.73 7.19 -3.71
C LEU A 187 -19.86 6.56 -4.80
N LEU A 188 -18.87 7.30 -5.32
CA LEU A 188 -17.91 6.79 -6.30
C LEU A 188 -17.09 5.60 -5.75
N ALA A 189 -16.70 5.65 -4.48
CA ALA A 189 -16.01 4.54 -3.83
C ALA A 189 -16.89 3.27 -3.76
N VAL A 190 -18.17 3.41 -3.45
CA VAL A 190 -19.13 2.29 -3.48
C VAL A 190 -19.30 1.75 -4.88
N ILE A 191 -19.52 2.60 -5.87
CA ILE A 191 -19.65 2.19 -7.29
C ILE A 191 -18.36 1.48 -7.74
N GLY A 192 -17.19 2.02 -7.42
CA GLY A 192 -15.90 1.42 -7.75
C GLY A 192 -15.71 0.04 -7.13
N THR A 193 -16.12 -0.12 -5.87
CA THR A 193 -16.09 -1.43 -5.20
C THR A 193 -16.98 -2.45 -5.91
N PHE A 194 -18.18 -2.06 -6.34
CA PHE A 194 -19.06 -2.94 -7.13
C PHE A 194 -18.46 -3.28 -8.49
N ILE A 195 -17.86 -2.31 -9.18
CA ILE A 195 -17.18 -2.56 -10.45
C ILE A 195 -16.07 -3.60 -10.27
N ILE A 196 -15.22 -3.42 -9.25
CA ILE A 196 -14.14 -4.38 -8.93
C ILE A 196 -14.73 -5.77 -8.62
N ALA A 197 -15.77 -5.83 -7.79
CA ALA A 197 -16.42 -7.10 -7.42
C ALA A 197 -16.97 -7.85 -8.64
N ILE A 198 -17.67 -7.15 -9.55
CA ILE A 198 -18.20 -7.73 -10.78
C ILE A 198 -17.08 -8.24 -11.67
N LEU A 199 -16.02 -7.45 -11.88
CA LEU A 199 -14.88 -7.85 -12.69
C LEU A 199 -14.12 -9.03 -12.07
N TYR A 200 -14.01 -9.05 -10.75
CA TYR A 200 -13.37 -10.14 -10.01
C TYR A 200 -14.14 -11.46 -10.15
N VAL A 201 -15.47 -11.44 -9.97
CA VAL A 201 -16.35 -12.62 -10.18
C VAL A 201 -16.31 -13.12 -11.62
N LYS A 202 -16.16 -12.20 -12.59
CA LYS A 202 -15.98 -12.56 -14.02
C LYS A 202 -14.55 -13.02 -14.35
N HIS A 203 -13.67 -13.18 -13.37
CA HIS A 203 -12.27 -13.60 -13.56
C HIS A 203 -11.47 -12.71 -14.54
N VAL A 204 -11.79 -11.42 -14.62
CA VAL A 204 -11.04 -10.47 -15.45
C VAL A 204 -9.68 -10.21 -14.81
N LYS A 205 -8.60 -10.48 -15.55
CA LYS A 205 -7.23 -10.22 -15.10
C LYS A 205 -7.03 -8.72 -14.87
N GLY A 206 -6.48 -8.33 -13.72
CA GLY A 206 -6.27 -6.93 -13.36
C GLY A 206 -7.55 -6.19 -12.96
N SER A 207 -8.61 -6.90 -12.54
CA SER A 207 -9.92 -6.35 -12.13
C SER A 207 -9.80 -5.19 -11.14
N ILE A 208 -8.86 -5.25 -10.20
CA ILE A 208 -8.63 -4.21 -9.19
C ILE A 208 -8.16 -2.91 -9.87
N LEU A 209 -7.12 -2.96 -10.70
CA LEU A 209 -6.61 -1.77 -11.38
C LEU A 209 -7.64 -1.19 -12.35
N ILE A 210 -8.32 -2.06 -13.12
CA ILE A 210 -9.37 -1.64 -14.05
C ILE A 210 -10.48 -0.91 -13.28
N GLY A 211 -10.91 -1.45 -12.14
CA GLY A 211 -11.93 -0.81 -11.31
C GLY A 211 -11.48 0.53 -10.72
N ILE A 212 -10.22 0.64 -10.27
CA ILE A 212 -9.66 1.90 -9.77
C ILE A 212 -9.64 2.95 -10.90
N VAL A 213 -9.12 2.60 -12.07
CA VAL A 213 -9.05 3.51 -13.23
C VAL A 213 -10.46 3.91 -13.69
N ALA A 214 -11.40 2.97 -13.77
CA ALA A 214 -12.79 3.25 -14.13
C ALA A 214 -13.44 4.23 -13.14
N THR A 215 -13.24 4.02 -11.83
CA THR A 215 -13.76 4.91 -10.80
C THR A 215 -13.13 6.30 -10.87
N TRP A 216 -11.84 6.38 -11.14
CA TRP A 216 -11.12 7.64 -11.33
C TRP A 216 -11.65 8.42 -12.54
N VAL A 217 -11.86 7.74 -13.69
CA VAL A 217 -12.47 8.35 -14.88
C VAL A 217 -13.89 8.87 -14.58
N LEU A 218 -14.71 8.08 -13.86
CA LEU A 218 -16.02 8.53 -13.41
C LEU A 218 -15.91 9.76 -12.51
N GLY A 219 -14.91 9.82 -11.63
CA GLY A 219 -14.62 10.99 -10.79
C GLY A 219 -14.28 12.24 -11.61
N ILE A 220 -13.45 12.09 -12.65
CA ILE A 220 -13.15 13.19 -13.59
C ILE A 220 -14.42 13.68 -14.28
N ILE A 221 -15.29 12.77 -14.74
CA ILE A 221 -16.56 13.14 -15.35
C ILE A 221 -17.44 13.90 -14.36
N CYS A 222 -17.51 13.45 -13.10
CA CYS A 222 -18.25 14.15 -12.04
C CYS A 222 -17.68 15.56 -11.77
N GLN A 223 -16.37 15.73 -11.84
CA GLN A 223 -15.72 17.04 -11.71
C GLN A 223 -16.04 17.96 -12.89
N LEU A 224 -15.97 17.47 -14.12
CA LEU A 224 -16.29 18.25 -15.33
C LEU A 224 -17.77 18.64 -15.40
N THR A 225 -18.67 17.79 -14.91
CA THR A 225 -20.12 18.09 -14.83
C THR A 225 -20.51 18.98 -13.65
N GLY A 226 -19.54 19.34 -12.76
CA GLY A 226 -19.80 20.16 -11.58
C GLY A 226 -20.46 19.41 -10.40
N LEU A 227 -20.66 18.09 -10.52
CA LEU A 227 -21.14 17.26 -9.42
C LEU A 227 -20.11 17.13 -8.30
N TYR A 228 -18.81 17.04 -8.64
CA TYR A 228 -17.70 17.07 -7.70
C TYR A 228 -17.08 18.47 -7.69
N LYS A 229 -17.05 19.09 -6.52
CA LYS A 229 -16.42 20.40 -6.31
C LYS A 229 -15.07 20.23 -5.64
N VAL A 230 -14.04 20.85 -6.22
CA VAL A 230 -12.72 20.92 -5.65
C VAL A 230 -12.72 21.92 -4.49
N ASP A 231 -12.31 21.48 -3.31
CA ASP A 231 -12.12 22.31 -2.11
C ASP A 231 -10.81 21.86 -1.44
N ALA A 232 -9.70 22.48 -1.83
CA ALA A 232 -8.38 22.12 -1.33
C ALA A 232 -8.23 22.40 0.19
N ALA A 233 -8.98 23.35 0.73
CA ALA A 233 -8.97 23.66 2.17
C ALA A 233 -9.64 22.56 2.99
N ALA A 234 -10.63 21.89 2.41
CA ALA A 234 -11.30 20.74 3.01
C ALA A 234 -10.67 19.37 2.62
N GLY A 235 -9.55 19.37 1.88
CA GLY A 235 -8.84 18.16 1.46
C GLY A 235 -9.37 17.50 0.19
N PHE A 236 -10.25 18.17 -0.57
CA PHE A 236 -10.81 17.67 -1.84
C PHE A 236 -10.05 18.26 -3.02
N TYR A 237 -9.09 17.52 -3.52
CA TYR A 237 -8.22 17.94 -4.62
C TYR A 237 -8.83 17.61 -5.98
N SER A 238 -8.29 18.28 -7.04
CA SER A 238 -8.67 17.98 -8.41
C SER A 238 -8.32 16.54 -8.79
N LEU A 239 -9.27 15.85 -9.41
CA LEU A 239 -9.10 14.51 -9.94
C LEU A 239 -8.46 14.52 -11.34
N ILE A 240 -8.39 15.69 -11.98
CA ILE A 240 -7.73 15.87 -13.27
C ILE A 240 -6.22 15.83 -13.07
N PRO A 241 -5.48 14.96 -13.80
CA PRO A 241 -4.04 14.84 -13.64
C PRO A 241 -3.34 16.17 -13.94
N SER A 242 -2.48 16.61 -13.05
CA SER A 242 -1.53 17.67 -13.31
C SER A 242 -0.12 17.09 -13.40
N TRP A 243 0.58 17.37 -14.48
CA TRP A 243 1.98 16.98 -14.62
C TRP A 243 2.80 17.75 -13.59
N ARG A 244 3.30 17.07 -12.58
CA ARG A 244 4.34 17.61 -11.70
C ARG A 244 5.68 17.00 -12.12
N SER A 245 6.74 17.78 -12.07
CA SER A 245 8.09 17.26 -12.25
C SER A 245 8.37 16.21 -11.18
N PHE A 246 8.85 15.06 -11.62
CA PHE A 246 9.24 13.96 -10.74
C PHE A 246 10.56 14.34 -10.07
N ASP A 247 10.52 14.65 -8.79
CA ASP A 247 11.71 15.06 -8.04
C ASP A 247 12.37 13.84 -7.38
N VAL A 248 13.39 13.33 -8.05
CA VAL A 248 14.18 12.18 -7.55
C VAL A 248 14.96 12.56 -6.28
N THR A 249 15.26 13.85 -6.07
CA THR A 249 16.01 14.31 -4.89
C THR A 249 15.19 14.25 -3.62
N ALA A 250 13.85 14.17 -3.73
CA ALA A 250 12.95 14.05 -2.59
C ALA A 250 13.23 12.83 -1.70
N ILE A 251 13.88 11.79 -2.23
CA ILE A 251 14.26 10.61 -1.44
C ILE A 251 15.17 10.98 -0.25
N SER A 252 15.99 12.01 -0.38
CA SER A 252 16.88 12.49 0.69
C SER A 252 16.12 12.99 1.91
N LEU A 253 14.84 13.35 1.76
CA LEU A 253 13.99 13.82 2.85
C LEU A 253 13.53 12.68 3.78
N THR A 254 13.59 11.43 3.32
CA THR A 254 13.23 10.25 4.14
C THR A 254 14.37 9.26 4.30
N PHE A 255 15.23 9.10 3.30
CA PHE A 255 16.34 8.15 3.35
C PHE A 255 17.35 8.53 4.43
N GLY A 256 17.64 7.60 5.33
CA GLY A 256 18.59 7.78 6.43
C GLY A 256 18.09 8.71 7.54
N GLN A 257 16.89 9.27 7.47
CA GLN A 257 16.36 10.16 8.51
C GLN A 257 16.07 9.43 9.83
N CYS A 258 15.95 8.12 9.82
CA CYS A 258 15.88 7.30 11.03
C CYS A 258 17.13 7.42 11.91
N PHE A 259 18.29 7.80 11.35
CA PHE A 259 19.53 8.03 12.11
C PHE A 259 19.69 9.49 12.56
N ASN A 260 18.85 10.40 12.09
CA ASN A 260 18.88 11.81 12.45
C ASN A 260 17.97 12.08 13.67
N LEU A 261 18.36 11.56 14.82
CA LEU A 261 17.61 11.62 16.07
C LEU A 261 18.03 12.79 16.96
N LYS A 262 18.83 13.74 16.45
CA LYS A 262 19.30 14.91 17.20
C LYS A 262 18.11 15.76 17.66
N GLY A 263 18.04 15.98 18.99
CA GLY A 263 16.98 16.78 19.62
C GLY A 263 15.66 16.06 19.88
N LEU A 264 15.59 14.74 19.65
CA LEU A 264 14.42 13.93 20.01
C LEU A 264 14.67 13.25 21.34
N ASN A 265 13.74 13.41 22.29
CA ASN A 265 13.75 12.66 23.55
C ASN A 265 13.33 11.21 23.24
N ILE A 266 14.32 10.32 23.20
CA ILE A 266 14.09 8.88 22.99
C ILE A 266 14.16 8.21 24.35
N ASN A 267 13.08 7.63 24.80
CA ASN A 267 13.06 6.78 25.98
C ASN A 267 13.06 5.31 25.53
N ILE A 268 13.93 4.49 26.11
CA ILE A 268 14.02 3.05 25.77
C ILE A 268 12.67 2.33 26.00
N LEU A 269 11.88 2.81 26.98
CA LEU A 269 10.55 2.29 27.26
C LEU A 269 9.53 2.55 26.13
N ASP A 270 9.81 3.45 25.20
CA ASP A 270 8.94 3.75 24.05
C ASP A 270 9.05 2.67 22.95
N PHE A 271 10.01 1.74 23.08
CA PHE A 271 10.27 0.64 22.14
C PHE A 271 9.74 -0.72 22.62
N ILE A 272 9.19 -0.79 23.83
CA ILE A 272 8.60 -1.99 24.43
C ILE A 272 7.08 -1.91 24.36
#